data_a160d0e118feb7e1624208e07f2e6f95
#
_entry.id   a160d0e118feb7e1624208e07f2e6f95
#
_cell.length_a   1.000
_cell.length_b   1.000
_cell.length_c   1.000
_cell.angle_alpha   90.00
_cell.angle_beta   90.00
_cell.angle_gamma   90.00
#
_symmetry.space_group_name_H-M   'P 1'
#
loop_
_entity.id
_entity.type
_entity.pdbx_description
1 polymer ?
#
loop_
_entity_poly.entity_id
_entity_poly.type
_entity_poly.pdbx_seq_one_letter_code
_entity_poly.pdbx_strand_id
1 'polypeptide(L)'
;MDDKWKQLKKWIDESENIVFFGGAGVSTESGIPDFRSEGGIFQAINEYGVRPEVILSHTFFMQNPEVFFKYYKKTLLYPDAKPNDCHKALATLEEMGKLKAVVTQNIDDLHQRAGSKNVLELHGTLYKNYCMKCGKTFDLDYVTADDGITRCDACGGIVRPDVVLYEEGLDQETIYKSVDHISKADLLIVGGTSLNVYPAAGLLNYYRGNKLVLVNKSTTPYDNKAALVIAENIGEVFRKVVLED
;
A
#
# COMPACT_ATOMS: atom_id res chain seq x y z
N MET A 1 11.62 -10.83 24.67
CA MET A 1 11.33 -9.80 23.65
C MET A 1 12.61 -8.98 23.42
N ASP A 2 12.97 -8.74 22.18
CA ASP A 2 14.11 -7.89 21.80
C ASP A 2 13.96 -6.46 22.37
N ASP A 3 15.08 -5.78 22.67
CA ASP A 3 15.00 -4.45 23.29
C ASP A 3 14.40 -3.39 22.36
N LYS A 4 14.55 -3.55 21.06
CA LYS A 4 13.91 -2.68 20.06
C LYS A 4 12.40 -2.88 20.05
N TRP A 5 11.93 -4.10 20.21
CA TRP A 5 10.48 -4.40 20.27
C TRP A 5 9.86 -3.88 21.56
N LYS A 6 10.58 -4.00 22.69
CA LYS A 6 10.15 -3.38 23.95
C LYS A 6 10.02 -1.86 23.82
N GLN A 7 10.98 -1.23 23.12
CA GLN A 7 10.94 0.20 22.89
C GLN A 7 9.76 0.59 21.99
N LEU A 8 9.49 -0.18 20.93
CA LEU A 8 8.33 0.06 20.06
C LEU A 8 7.02 -0.11 20.83
N LYS A 9 6.86 -1.21 21.60
CA LYS A 9 5.68 -1.43 22.45
C LYS A 9 5.47 -0.25 23.40
N LYS A 10 6.51 0.16 24.12
CA LYS A 10 6.46 1.31 25.02
C LYS A 10 5.96 2.58 24.29
N TRP A 11 6.48 2.87 23.10
CA TRP A 11 6.05 4.06 22.35
C TRP A 11 4.62 3.95 21.85
N ILE A 12 4.17 2.76 21.46
CA ILE A 12 2.76 2.50 21.11
C ILE A 12 1.86 2.74 22.34
N ASP A 13 2.26 2.24 23.52
CA ASP A 13 1.47 2.39 24.74
C ASP A 13 1.35 3.87 25.19
N GLU A 14 2.43 4.65 25.02
CA GLU A 14 2.49 6.06 25.40
C GLU A 14 1.85 7.01 24.37
N SER A 15 1.59 6.56 23.13
CA SER A 15 1.13 7.42 22.04
C SER A 15 -0.38 7.43 21.92
N GLU A 16 -0.92 8.59 21.53
CA GLU A 16 -2.35 8.82 21.31
C GLU A 16 -2.69 9.18 19.84
N ASN A 17 -1.68 9.56 19.05
CA ASN A 17 -1.81 9.91 17.64
C ASN A 17 -0.82 9.12 16.79
N ILE A 18 -1.04 7.82 16.67
CA ILE A 18 -0.21 6.95 15.84
C ILE A 18 -0.66 7.07 14.38
N VAL A 19 0.29 7.19 13.48
CA VAL A 19 0.06 7.04 12.03
C VAL A 19 0.98 5.94 11.50
N PHE A 20 0.42 5.08 10.67
CA PHE A 20 1.17 4.07 9.97
C PHE A 20 1.32 4.45 8.50
N PHE A 21 2.54 4.33 7.95
CA PHE A 21 2.83 4.53 6.53
C PHE A 21 3.40 3.24 5.95
N GLY A 22 2.67 2.61 5.01
CA GLY A 22 2.98 1.29 4.50
C GLY A 22 3.21 1.20 2.99
N GLY A 23 3.90 0.12 2.59
CA GLY A 23 4.09 -0.25 1.18
C GLY A 23 3.99 -1.76 0.97
N ALA A 24 4.40 -2.25 -0.21
CA ALA A 24 4.19 -3.62 -0.67
C ALA A 24 4.74 -4.70 0.28
N GLY A 25 5.81 -4.40 1.02
CA GLY A 25 6.38 -5.31 2.02
C GLY A 25 5.44 -5.66 3.17
N VAL A 26 4.40 -4.85 3.43
CA VAL A 26 3.36 -5.17 4.42
C VAL A 26 2.55 -6.39 3.98
N SER A 27 2.31 -6.56 2.69
CA SER A 27 1.46 -7.62 2.13
C SER A 27 2.22 -8.87 1.71
N THR A 28 3.55 -8.89 1.80
CA THR A 28 4.36 -10.08 1.44
C THR A 28 4.05 -11.29 2.33
N GLU A 29 3.77 -11.08 3.61
CA GLU A 29 3.34 -12.13 4.55
C GLU A 29 1.88 -12.58 4.33
N SER A 30 1.15 -11.90 3.45
CA SER A 30 -0.18 -12.30 2.95
C SER A 30 -0.11 -13.06 1.62
N GLY A 31 1.11 -13.33 1.10
CA GLY A 31 1.32 -14.02 -0.17
C GLY A 31 1.26 -13.11 -1.40
N ILE A 32 1.19 -11.80 -1.23
CA ILE A 32 1.27 -10.83 -2.34
C ILE A 32 2.75 -10.44 -2.53
N PRO A 33 3.39 -10.81 -3.63
CA PRO A 33 4.79 -10.47 -3.86
C PRO A 33 4.97 -8.97 -4.10
N ASP A 34 6.11 -8.43 -3.68
CA ASP A 34 6.52 -7.10 -4.14
C ASP A 34 6.98 -7.20 -5.61
N PHE A 35 6.20 -6.61 -6.52
CA PHE A 35 6.48 -6.63 -7.95
C PHE A 35 7.78 -5.90 -8.32
N ARG A 36 8.35 -5.10 -7.43
CA ARG A 36 9.67 -4.46 -7.57
C ARG A 36 10.82 -5.34 -7.07
N SER A 37 10.54 -6.48 -6.48
CA SER A 37 11.56 -7.46 -6.15
C SER A 37 12.25 -7.97 -7.43
N GLU A 38 13.49 -8.44 -7.30
CA GLU A 38 14.22 -9.01 -8.45
C GLU A 38 13.41 -10.08 -9.18
N GLY A 39 12.70 -10.95 -8.44
CA GLY A 39 11.85 -11.98 -9.02
C GLY A 39 10.66 -11.42 -9.81
N GLY A 40 9.98 -10.42 -9.30
CA GLY A 40 8.85 -9.76 -9.98
C GLY A 40 9.28 -9.04 -11.25
N ILE A 41 10.41 -8.32 -11.20
CA ILE A 41 10.98 -7.64 -12.36
C ILE A 41 11.41 -8.66 -13.42
N PHE A 42 12.11 -9.74 -13.03
CA PHE A 42 12.56 -10.77 -13.94
C PHE A 42 11.39 -11.47 -14.64
N GLN A 43 10.34 -11.81 -13.89
CA GLN A 43 9.13 -12.42 -14.45
C GLN A 43 8.46 -11.52 -15.49
N ALA A 44 8.30 -10.21 -15.19
CA ALA A 44 7.67 -9.27 -16.11
C ALA A 44 8.50 -9.10 -17.40
N ILE A 45 9.83 -8.99 -17.29
CA ILE A 45 10.71 -8.88 -18.47
C ILE A 45 10.63 -10.14 -19.33
N ASN A 46 10.62 -11.33 -18.71
CA ASN A 46 10.55 -12.59 -19.48
C ASN A 46 9.19 -12.79 -20.16
N GLU A 47 8.09 -12.40 -19.54
CA GLU A 47 6.74 -12.64 -20.07
C GLU A 47 6.26 -11.52 -21.01
N TYR A 48 6.62 -10.27 -20.72
CA TYR A 48 6.09 -9.10 -21.42
C TYR A 48 7.17 -8.27 -22.15
N GLY A 49 8.44 -8.60 -21.97
CA GLY A 49 9.57 -7.90 -22.65
C GLY A 49 9.94 -6.56 -22.03
N VAL A 50 9.22 -6.11 -20.99
CA VAL A 50 9.42 -4.80 -20.34
C VAL A 50 9.25 -4.91 -18.81
N ARG A 51 9.77 -3.91 -18.10
CA ARG A 51 9.67 -3.85 -16.63
C ARG A 51 8.24 -3.54 -16.17
N PRO A 52 7.86 -3.96 -14.95
CA PRO A 52 6.54 -3.67 -14.37
C PRO A 52 6.18 -2.18 -14.41
N GLU A 53 7.14 -1.30 -14.09
CA GLU A 53 6.91 0.14 -14.07
C GLU A 53 6.53 0.71 -15.46
N VAL A 54 7.00 0.09 -16.54
CA VAL A 54 6.60 0.46 -17.89
C VAL A 54 5.18 -0.01 -18.18
N ILE A 55 4.86 -1.28 -17.86
CA ILE A 55 3.50 -1.84 -18.07
C ILE A 55 2.46 -1.02 -17.31
N LEU A 56 2.81 -0.59 -16.09
CA LEU A 56 1.95 0.18 -15.19
C LEU A 56 2.05 1.70 -15.40
N SER A 57 2.54 2.17 -16.56
CA SER A 57 2.52 3.59 -16.91
C SER A 57 1.26 3.95 -17.71
N HIS A 58 0.82 5.21 -17.56
CA HIS A 58 -0.31 5.76 -18.33
C HIS A 58 -0.08 5.62 -19.83
N THR A 59 1.10 6.02 -20.30
CA THR A 59 1.45 5.95 -21.71
C THR A 59 1.37 4.53 -22.25
N PHE A 60 1.92 3.54 -21.53
CA PHE A 60 1.87 2.15 -21.97
C PHE A 60 0.44 1.61 -21.96
N PHE A 61 -0.35 1.90 -20.92
CA PHE A 61 -1.75 1.51 -20.83
C PHE A 61 -2.56 2.03 -22.03
N MET A 62 -2.36 3.29 -22.42
CA MET A 62 -3.07 3.89 -23.56
C MET A 62 -2.66 3.30 -24.91
N GLN A 63 -1.40 2.90 -25.07
CA GLN A 63 -0.85 2.32 -26.30
C GLN A 63 -1.05 0.81 -26.42
N ASN A 64 -1.03 0.10 -25.31
CA ASN A 64 -1.06 -1.36 -25.24
C ASN A 64 -2.05 -1.89 -24.18
N PRO A 65 -3.35 -1.52 -24.26
CA PRO A 65 -4.32 -1.87 -23.24
C PRO A 65 -4.49 -3.38 -23.07
N GLU A 66 -4.35 -4.19 -24.12
CA GLU A 66 -4.44 -5.65 -24.04
C GLU A 66 -3.35 -6.24 -23.15
N VAL A 67 -2.10 -5.78 -23.28
CA VAL A 67 -0.98 -6.22 -22.46
C VAL A 67 -1.16 -5.77 -21.02
N PHE A 68 -1.60 -4.52 -20.82
CA PHE A 68 -1.90 -3.99 -19.50
C PHE A 68 -2.96 -4.85 -18.77
N PHE A 69 -4.11 -5.13 -19.42
CA PHE A 69 -5.18 -5.93 -18.80
C PHE A 69 -4.74 -7.35 -18.52
N LYS A 70 -3.97 -7.97 -19.40
CA LYS A 70 -3.40 -9.30 -19.15
C LYS A 70 -2.48 -9.29 -17.93
N TYR A 71 -1.58 -8.31 -17.85
CA TYR A 71 -0.69 -8.15 -16.69
C TYR A 71 -1.47 -7.88 -15.40
N TYR A 72 -2.41 -6.93 -15.44
CA TYR A 72 -3.25 -6.56 -14.32
C TYR A 72 -3.99 -7.77 -13.75
N LYS A 73 -4.77 -8.46 -14.59
CA LYS A 73 -5.61 -9.58 -14.17
C LYS A 73 -4.80 -10.79 -13.69
N LYS A 74 -3.65 -11.06 -14.31
CA LYS A 74 -2.81 -12.22 -13.97
C LYS A 74 -1.87 -11.96 -12.79
N THR A 75 -1.36 -10.73 -12.65
CA THR A 75 -0.19 -10.48 -11.79
C THR A 75 -0.52 -9.60 -10.58
N LEU A 76 -1.54 -8.74 -10.65
CA LEU A 76 -1.84 -7.81 -9.56
C LEU A 76 -3.00 -8.26 -8.67
N LEU A 77 -3.86 -9.17 -9.14
CA LEU A 77 -5.03 -9.62 -8.40
C LEU A 77 -4.72 -10.84 -7.55
N TYR A 78 -4.94 -10.72 -6.25
CA TYR A 78 -4.77 -11.79 -5.26
C TYR A 78 -6.05 -11.92 -4.42
N PRO A 79 -7.17 -12.39 -4.98
CA PRO A 79 -8.47 -12.41 -4.30
C PRO A 79 -8.46 -13.27 -3.03
N ASP A 80 -7.65 -14.33 -3.00
CA ASP A 80 -7.55 -15.26 -1.87
C ASP A 80 -6.60 -14.79 -0.78
N ALA A 81 -5.84 -13.72 -1.00
CA ALA A 81 -4.94 -13.17 0.01
C ALA A 81 -5.73 -12.71 1.25
N LYS A 82 -5.18 -12.99 2.42
CA LYS A 82 -5.81 -12.65 3.70
C LYS A 82 -4.94 -11.67 4.47
N PRO A 83 -5.57 -10.76 5.26
CA PRO A 83 -4.82 -9.88 6.14
C PRO A 83 -3.89 -10.68 7.06
N ASN A 84 -2.63 -10.29 7.13
CA ASN A 84 -1.65 -10.83 8.06
C ASN A 84 -1.67 -10.10 9.40
N ASP A 85 -0.78 -10.46 10.30
CA ASP A 85 -0.79 -9.94 11.67
C ASP A 85 -0.48 -8.44 11.75
N CYS A 86 0.27 -7.87 10.80
CA CYS A 86 0.45 -6.41 10.72
C CYS A 86 -0.88 -5.70 10.45
N HIS A 87 -1.65 -6.17 9.46
CA HIS A 87 -2.96 -5.57 9.14
C HIS A 87 -3.93 -5.65 10.33
N LYS A 88 -3.98 -6.83 11.00
CA LYS A 88 -4.84 -7.04 12.18
C LYS A 88 -4.42 -6.15 13.35
N ALA A 89 -3.12 -6.06 13.62
CA ALA A 89 -2.59 -5.21 14.68
C ALA A 89 -2.93 -3.73 14.46
N LEU A 90 -2.83 -3.24 13.23
CA LEU A 90 -3.20 -1.86 12.90
C LEU A 90 -4.70 -1.63 13.10
N ALA A 91 -5.56 -2.57 12.70
CA ALA A 91 -6.99 -2.48 12.95
C ALA A 91 -7.30 -2.47 14.46
N THR A 92 -6.61 -3.30 15.26
CA THR A 92 -6.71 -3.30 16.73
C THR A 92 -6.31 -1.96 17.32
N LEU A 93 -5.20 -1.37 16.89
CA LEU A 93 -4.75 -0.05 17.37
C LEU A 93 -5.74 1.07 17.00
N GLU A 94 -6.39 0.97 15.85
CA GLU A 94 -7.45 1.90 15.45
C GLU A 94 -8.70 1.73 16.33
N GLU A 95 -9.12 0.50 16.61
CA GLU A 95 -10.24 0.19 17.52
C GLU A 95 -9.97 0.70 18.93
N MET A 96 -8.72 0.61 19.42
CA MET A 96 -8.28 1.21 20.69
C MET A 96 -8.24 2.74 20.68
N GLY A 97 -8.50 3.37 19.53
CA GLY A 97 -8.45 4.82 19.35
C GLY A 97 -7.04 5.41 19.29
N LYS A 98 -5.98 4.62 19.22
CA LYS A 98 -4.58 5.04 19.16
C LYS A 98 -4.11 5.34 17.75
N LEU A 99 -4.39 4.45 16.78
CA LEU A 99 -4.06 4.67 15.37
C LEU A 99 -5.11 5.58 14.73
N LYS A 100 -4.67 6.68 14.14
CA LYS A 100 -5.54 7.68 13.52
C LYS A 100 -5.69 7.53 12.01
N ALA A 101 -4.69 6.97 11.35
CA ALA A 101 -4.74 6.67 9.93
C ALA A 101 -3.71 5.61 9.53
N VAL A 102 -4.08 4.80 8.55
CA VAL A 102 -3.17 4.02 7.72
C VAL A 102 -2.99 4.77 6.41
N VAL A 103 -1.78 5.23 6.13
CA VAL A 103 -1.40 5.80 4.82
C VAL A 103 -0.69 4.70 4.06
N THR A 104 -1.28 4.23 2.98
CA THR A 104 -0.73 3.07 2.26
C THR A 104 -0.46 3.35 0.80
N GLN A 105 0.61 2.78 0.29
CA GLN A 105 0.92 2.71 -1.14
C GLN A 105 0.30 1.46 -1.79
N ASN A 106 -0.24 0.54 -0.98
CA ASN A 106 -0.83 -0.69 -1.46
C ASN A 106 -2.23 -0.45 -2.04
N ILE A 107 -2.59 -1.30 -2.99
CA ILE A 107 -3.84 -1.28 -3.75
C ILE A 107 -4.68 -2.54 -3.51
N ASP A 108 -4.34 -3.35 -2.48
CA ASP A 108 -4.80 -4.72 -2.25
C ASP A 108 -5.98 -4.86 -1.28
N ASP A 109 -6.48 -3.77 -0.71
CA ASP A 109 -7.63 -3.70 0.23
C ASP A 109 -7.44 -4.50 1.55
N LEU A 110 -6.24 -5.01 1.85
CA LEU A 110 -6.03 -5.87 3.01
C LEU A 110 -6.16 -5.13 4.35
N HIS A 111 -5.88 -3.83 4.40
CA HIS A 111 -6.11 -3.02 5.60
C HIS A 111 -7.61 -2.92 5.92
N GLN A 112 -8.43 -2.63 4.92
CA GLN A 112 -9.89 -2.55 5.05
C GLN A 112 -10.47 -3.92 5.41
N ARG A 113 -10.00 -4.98 4.78
CA ARG A 113 -10.40 -6.37 5.07
C ARG A 113 -9.98 -6.84 6.46
N ALA A 114 -8.95 -6.24 7.06
CA ALA A 114 -8.57 -6.48 8.45
C ALA A 114 -9.45 -5.74 9.46
N GLY A 115 -10.24 -4.74 9.01
CA GLY A 115 -11.12 -3.94 9.85
C GLY A 115 -10.72 -2.47 10.01
N SER A 116 -9.58 -2.03 9.46
CA SER A 116 -9.18 -0.61 9.46
C SER A 116 -10.19 0.22 8.67
N LYS A 117 -10.58 1.38 9.22
CA LYS A 117 -11.61 2.27 8.67
C LYS A 117 -11.02 3.51 8.01
N ASN A 118 -9.99 4.09 8.62
CA ASN A 118 -9.32 5.29 8.09
C ASN A 118 -8.07 4.88 7.31
N VAL A 119 -8.26 4.39 6.09
CA VAL A 119 -7.20 3.97 5.18
C VAL A 119 -7.09 4.98 4.04
N LEU A 120 -5.94 5.61 3.91
CA LEU A 120 -5.62 6.59 2.88
C LEU A 120 -4.77 5.92 1.80
N GLU A 121 -5.42 5.53 0.70
CA GLU A 121 -4.83 4.77 -0.40
C GLU A 121 -4.17 5.73 -1.41
N LEU A 122 -2.89 6.02 -1.24
CA LEU A 122 -2.14 6.96 -2.08
C LEU A 122 -2.11 6.59 -3.57
N HIS A 123 -2.16 5.29 -3.86
CA HIS A 123 -2.12 4.79 -5.24
C HIS A 123 -3.46 4.21 -5.70
N GLY A 124 -4.56 4.53 -4.99
CA GLY A 124 -5.89 4.01 -5.30
C GLY A 124 -6.07 2.54 -4.92
N THR A 125 -7.00 1.85 -5.58
CA THR A 125 -7.36 0.46 -5.26
C THR A 125 -7.77 -0.35 -6.49
N LEU A 126 -7.48 -1.66 -6.46
CA LEU A 126 -7.92 -2.63 -7.47
C LEU A 126 -9.42 -2.97 -7.34
N TYR A 127 -10.03 -2.70 -6.19
CA TYR A 127 -11.40 -3.10 -5.86
C TYR A 127 -12.47 -2.09 -6.30
N LYS A 128 -12.07 -0.92 -6.80
CA LYS A 128 -12.93 0.05 -7.47
C LYS A 128 -12.49 0.19 -8.91
N ASN A 129 -13.45 0.17 -9.83
CA ASN A 129 -13.20 0.29 -11.24
C ASN A 129 -14.17 1.29 -11.86
N TYR A 130 -13.78 1.98 -12.91
CA TYR A 130 -14.61 2.97 -13.55
C TYR A 130 -14.44 3.01 -15.06
N CYS A 131 -15.49 3.38 -15.76
CA CYS A 131 -15.45 3.61 -17.19
C CYS A 131 -14.79 4.95 -17.51
N MET A 132 -13.73 4.94 -18.30
CA MET A 132 -13.00 6.15 -18.71
C MET A 132 -13.86 7.13 -19.54
N LYS A 133 -14.97 6.67 -20.15
CA LYS A 133 -15.82 7.49 -21.02
C LYS A 133 -16.99 8.12 -20.28
N CYS A 134 -17.71 7.37 -19.44
CA CYS A 134 -18.95 7.83 -18.78
C CYS A 134 -18.89 7.87 -17.26
N GLY A 135 -17.77 7.45 -16.63
CA GLY A 135 -17.61 7.45 -15.18
C GLY A 135 -18.41 6.39 -14.42
N LYS A 136 -19.18 5.52 -15.10
CA LYS A 136 -19.90 4.44 -14.42
C LYS A 136 -18.92 3.55 -13.68
N THR A 137 -19.24 3.24 -12.41
CA THR A 137 -18.42 2.40 -11.53
C THR A 137 -18.78 0.93 -11.65
N PHE A 138 -17.79 0.07 -11.41
CA PHE A 138 -17.90 -1.39 -11.48
C PHE A 138 -17.11 -2.01 -10.33
N ASP A 139 -17.56 -3.17 -9.85
CA ASP A 139 -16.83 -3.99 -8.89
C ASP A 139 -15.75 -4.85 -9.58
N LEU A 140 -14.99 -5.56 -8.76
CA LEU A 140 -13.92 -6.44 -9.25
C LEU A 140 -14.49 -7.62 -10.05
N ASP A 141 -15.64 -8.18 -9.64
CA ASP A 141 -16.25 -9.34 -10.29
C ASP A 141 -16.60 -9.04 -11.75
N TYR A 142 -17.12 -7.83 -12.01
CA TYR A 142 -17.39 -7.39 -13.38
C TYR A 142 -16.12 -7.33 -14.24
N VAL A 143 -15.01 -6.85 -13.65
CA VAL A 143 -13.75 -6.67 -14.38
C VAL A 143 -13.05 -7.99 -14.63
N THR A 144 -13.21 -8.96 -13.73
CA THR A 144 -12.59 -10.29 -13.81
C THR A 144 -13.44 -11.35 -14.53
N ALA A 145 -14.62 -10.98 -15.01
CA ALA A 145 -15.52 -11.89 -15.71
C ALA A 145 -14.95 -12.47 -17.02
N ASP A 146 -13.98 -11.79 -17.61
CA ASP A 146 -13.22 -12.27 -18.78
C ASP A 146 -11.74 -11.90 -18.65
N ASP A 147 -10.89 -12.40 -19.56
CA ASP A 147 -9.44 -12.13 -19.56
C ASP A 147 -9.05 -10.92 -20.43
N GLY A 148 -10.00 -10.34 -21.17
CA GLY A 148 -9.75 -9.26 -22.14
C GLY A 148 -9.82 -7.87 -21.53
N ILE A 149 -9.88 -6.87 -22.44
CA ILE A 149 -10.14 -5.48 -22.08
C ILE A 149 -11.58 -5.35 -21.63
N THR A 150 -11.79 -5.01 -20.37
CA THR A 150 -13.15 -4.82 -19.82
C THR A 150 -13.84 -3.60 -20.45
N ARG A 151 -15.06 -3.79 -20.95
CA ARG A 151 -15.87 -2.76 -21.60
C ARG A 151 -17.10 -2.40 -20.75
N CYS A 152 -17.43 -1.12 -20.75
CA CYS A 152 -18.62 -0.61 -20.09
C CYS A 152 -19.88 -1.09 -20.80
N ASP A 153 -20.81 -1.67 -20.06
CA ASP A 153 -22.12 -2.13 -20.56
C ASP A 153 -23.04 -0.98 -21.03
N ALA A 154 -22.83 0.24 -20.51
CA ALA A 154 -23.64 1.40 -20.85
C ALA A 154 -23.15 2.15 -22.09
N CYS A 155 -21.83 2.20 -22.37
CA CYS A 155 -21.29 3.06 -23.43
C CYS A 155 -20.14 2.46 -24.25
N GLY A 156 -19.74 1.22 -23.98
CA GLY A 156 -18.64 0.53 -24.65
C GLY A 156 -17.23 1.06 -24.34
N GLY A 157 -17.11 2.08 -23.47
CA GLY A 157 -15.81 2.63 -23.05
C GLY A 157 -14.98 1.61 -22.29
N ILE A 158 -13.66 1.83 -22.20
CA ILE A 158 -12.77 0.97 -21.37
C ILE A 158 -13.10 1.19 -19.90
N VAL A 159 -13.23 0.10 -19.15
CA VAL A 159 -13.33 0.09 -17.67
C VAL A 159 -11.97 -0.25 -17.13
N ARG A 160 -11.38 0.63 -16.31
CA ARG A 160 -10.07 0.44 -15.70
C ARG A 160 -10.15 0.43 -14.17
N PRO A 161 -9.19 -0.21 -13.47
CA PRO A 161 -9.09 -0.07 -12.02
C PRO A 161 -8.77 1.37 -11.61
N ASP A 162 -9.29 1.78 -10.45
CA ASP A 162 -9.04 3.09 -9.83
C ASP A 162 -7.68 3.09 -9.12
N VAL A 163 -6.64 2.79 -9.88
CA VAL A 163 -5.24 2.83 -9.43
C VAL A 163 -4.50 3.95 -10.13
N VAL A 164 -3.59 4.58 -9.41
CA VAL A 164 -2.70 5.61 -9.96
C VAL A 164 -1.55 4.92 -10.68
N LEU A 165 -1.50 5.07 -12.00
CA LEU A 165 -0.41 4.58 -12.82
C LEU A 165 0.80 5.51 -12.73
N TYR A 166 2.00 5.00 -13.04
CA TYR A 166 3.13 5.88 -13.29
C TYR A 166 2.76 6.95 -14.33
N GLU A 167 3.27 8.16 -14.19
CA GLU A 167 2.93 9.35 -14.99
C GLU A 167 1.60 10.02 -14.59
N GLU A 168 0.76 9.39 -13.76
CA GLU A 168 -0.46 10.00 -13.23
C GLU A 168 -0.20 10.69 -11.89
N GLY A 169 -0.98 11.74 -11.59
CA GLY A 169 -0.93 12.43 -10.30
C GLY A 169 -1.70 11.69 -9.22
N LEU A 170 -1.19 11.76 -7.98
CA LEU A 170 -1.94 11.26 -6.82
C LEU A 170 -3.16 12.15 -6.55
N ASP A 171 -4.19 11.57 -5.95
CA ASP A 171 -5.37 12.32 -5.51
C ASP A 171 -5.00 13.37 -4.45
N GLN A 172 -5.36 14.63 -4.72
CA GLN A 172 -4.99 15.75 -3.87
C GLN A 172 -5.64 15.68 -2.49
N GLU A 173 -6.88 15.21 -2.41
CA GLU A 173 -7.58 15.07 -1.12
C GLU A 173 -6.91 14.03 -0.24
N THR A 174 -6.51 12.88 -0.81
CA THR A 174 -5.77 11.83 -0.12
C THR A 174 -4.41 12.33 0.35
N ILE A 175 -3.69 13.11 -0.47
CA ILE A 175 -2.42 13.75 -0.08
C ILE A 175 -2.65 14.69 1.11
N TYR A 176 -3.63 15.61 1.05
CA TYR A 176 -3.89 16.56 2.12
C TYR A 176 -4.24 15.86 3.44
N LYS A 177 -5.11 14.86 3.40
CA LYS A 177 -5.46 14.05 4.59
C LYS A 177 -4.23 13.34 5.15
N SER A 178 -3.40 12.74 4.29
CA SER A 178 -2.17 12.05 4.70
C SER A 178 -1.19 13.00 5.38
N VAL A 179 -0.94 14.18 4.80
CA VAL A 179 -0.08 15.21 5.36
C VAL A 179 -0.62 15.71 6.70
N ASP A 180 -1.93 15.93 6.80
CA ASP A 180 -2.57 16.38 8.05
C ASP A 180 -2.34 15.34 9.16
N HIS A 181 -2.64 14.07 8.94
CA HIS A 181 -2.41 13.01 9.92
C HIS A 181 -0.93 12.87 10.27
N ILE A 182 -0.03 12.79 9.28
CA ILE A 182 1.42 12.64 9.51
C ILE A 182 1.98 13.81 10.32
N SER A 183 1.55 15.04 10.04
CA SER A 183 2.05 16.24 10.73
C SER A 183 1.62 16.34 12.19
N LYS A 184 0.51 15.71 12.55
CA LYS A 184 -0.06 15.66 13.91
C LYS A 184 0.36 14.41 14.70
N ALA A 185 1.00 13.44 14.06
CA ALA A 185 1.37 12.19 14.70
C ALA A 185 2.41 12.42 15.82
N ASP A 186 2.21 11.80 16.96
CA ASP A 186 3.20 11.70 18.04
C ASP A 186 4.10 10.46 17.87
N LEU A 187 3.63 9.46 17.10
CA LEU A 187 4.38 8.30 16.66
C LEU A 187 4.09 8.02 15.19
N LEU A 188 5.11 8.05 14.35
CA LEU A 188 5.01 7.64 12.94
C LEU A 188 5.74 6.31 12.76
N ILE A 189 4.98 5.27 12.41
CA ILE A 189 5.54 3.94 12.11
C ILE A 189 5.51 3.77 10.59
N VAL A 190 6.66 3.50 10.00
CA VAL A 190 6.81 3.24 8.57
C VAL A 190 7.24 1.80 8.38
N GLY A 191 6.54 1.07 7.52
CA GLY A 191 6.81 -0.34 7.35
C GLY A 191 6.63 -0.88 5.94
N GLY A 192 7.41 -1.91 5.59
CA GLY A 192 7.26 -2.63 4.35
C GLY A 192 7.43 -1.78 3.09
N THR A 193 8.27 -0.75 3.11
CA THR A 193 8.47 0.13 1.96
C THR A 193 9.94 0.51 1.77
N SER A 194 10.40 0.56 0.51
CA SER A 194 11.75 1.02 0.18
C SER A 194 11.92 2.53 0.28
N LEU A 195 10.82 3.30 0.36
CA LEU A 195 10.79 4.76 0.35
C LEU A 195 11.46 5.40 -0.88
N ASN A 196 11.45 4.71 -2.03
CA ASN A 196 12.03 5.18 -3.30
C ASN A 196 10.97 5.71 -4.28
N VAL A 197 9.67 5.60 -3.97
CA VAL A 197 8.58 6.03 -4.85
C VAL A 197 8.07 7.40 -4.43
N TYR A 198 8.30 8.37 -5.30
CA TYR A 198 7.83 9.73 -5.12
C TYR A 198 6.56 9.98 -5.96
N PRO A 199 5.63 10.84 -5.48
CA PRO A 199 5.74 11.74 -4.32
C PRO A 199 5.44 11.10 -2.96
N ALA A 200 4.95 9.85 -2.89
CA ALA A 200 4.50 9.20 -1.66
C ALA A 200 5.56 9.21 -0.54
N ALA A 201 6.82 8.82 -0.83
CA ALA A 201 7.90 8.83 0.16
C ALA A 201 8.19 10.23 0.72
N GLY A 202 7.93 11.27 -0.06
CA GLY A 202 8.11 12.67 0.36
C GLY A 202 7.18 13.11 1.48
N LEU A 203 6.05 12.42 1.69
CA LEU A 203 5.08 12.75 2.74
C LEU A 203 5.68 12.59 4.14
N LEU A 204 6.69 11.75 4.32
CA LEU A 204 7.38 11.59 5.61
C LEU A 204 8.08 12.87 6.07
N ASN A 205 8.43 13.80 5.16
CA ASN A 205 9.06 15.07 5.52
C ASN A 205 8.12 16.03 6.25
N TYR A 206 6.81 15.76 6.26
CA TYR A 206 5.83 16.53 7.04
C TYR A 206 5.71 16.07 8.50
N TYR A 207 6.32 14.93 8.87
CA TYR A 207 6.37 14.50 10.26
C TYR A 207 7.17 15.47 11.12
N ARG A 208 6.60 15.89 12.25
CA ARG A 208 7.17 16.89 13.16
C ARG A 208 7.55 16.32 14.53
N GLY A 209 7.23 15.07 14.78
CA GLY A 209 7.56 14.38 16.02
C GLY A 209 9.00 13.86 16.05
N ASN A 210 9.33 13.18 17.15
CA ASN A 210 10.65 12.60 17.38
C ASN A 210 10.65 11.07 17.50
N LYS A 211 9.50 10.42 17.31
CA LYS A 211 9.34 8.97 17.36
C LYS A 211 9.06 8.42 15.95
N LEU A 212 10.00 8.60 15.02
CA LEU A 212 9.95 7.93 13.71
C LEU A 212 10.51 6.53 13.86
N VAL A 213 9.69 5.52 13.55
CA VAL A 213 10.05 4.10 13.58
C VAL A 213 10.03 3.53 12.18
N LEU A 214 11.08 2.80 11.79
CA LEU A 214 11.12 2.03 10.56
C LEU A 214 11.10 0.53 10.88
N VAL A 215 10.14 -0.20 10.30
CA VAL A 215 10.08 -1.67 10.36
C VAL A 215 10.19 -2.20 8.94
N ASN A 216 11.41 -2.53 8.50
CA ASN A 216 11.66 -2.91 7.12
C ASN A 216 12.89 -3.82 7.01
N LYS A 217 12.81 -4.90 6.24
CA LYS A 217 13.94 -5.85 6.08
C LYS A 217 15.16 -5.22 5.43
N SER A 218 14.95 -4.36 4.45
CA SER A 218 16.01 -3.68 3.72
C SER A 218 16.22 -2.27 4.26
N THR A 219 17.42 -1.74 4.09
CA THR A 219 17.74 -0.34 4.41
C THR A 219 16.95 0.63 3.54
N THR A 220 16.66 1.80 4.09
CA THR A 220 15.94 2.87 3.40
C THR A 220 16.73 4.19 3.47
N PRO A 221 16.42 5.16 2.60
CA PRO A 221 17.03 6.50 2.68
C PRO A 221 16.71 7.26 3.97
N TYR A 222 15.76 6.77 4.77
CA TYR A 222 15.31 7.41 6.02
C TYR A 222 15.90 6.77 7.29
N ASP A 223 16.70 5.70 7.19
CA ASP A 223 17.26 5.01 8.36
C ASP A 223 18.00 5.96 9.29
N ASN A 224 18.75 6.92 8.73
CA ASN A 224 19.51 7.92 9.51
C ASN A 224 18.61 8.96 10.22
N LYS A 225 17.36 9.08 9.84
CA LYS A 225 16.38 10.00 10.44
C LYS A 225 15.50 9.31 11.46
N ALA A 226 15.44 7.99 11.43
CA ALA A 226 14.60 7.21 12.33
C ALA A 226 15.18 7.16 13.75
N ALA A 227 14.31 7.30 14.72
CA ALA A 227 14.65 7.11 16.14
C ALA A 227 14.76 5.61 16.49
N LEU A 228 14.13 4.73 15.70
CA LEU A 228 14.20 3.29 15.86
C LEU A 228 14.12 2.60 14.51
N VAL A 229 15.04 1.66 14.24
CA VAL A 229 15.02 0.81 13.03
C VAL A 229 14.99 -0.65 13.45
N ILE A 230 13.98 -1.39 12.96
CA ILE A 230 13.78 -2.82 13.19
C ILE A 230 13.86 -3.51 11.82
N ALA A 231 14.91 -4.31 11.60
CA ALA A 231 15.18 -4.97 10.32
C ALA A 231 14.61 -6.40 10.30
N GLU A 232 13.28 -6.53 10.49
CA GLU A 232 12.61 -7.81 10.65
C GLU A 232 11.29 -7.88 9.88
N ASN A 233 10.62 -9.05 9.93
CA ASN A 233 9.29 -9.27 9.39
C ASN A 233 8.26 -8.40 10.11
N ILE A 234 7.55 -7.57 9.35
CA ILE A 234 6.64 -6.60 9.95
C ILE A 234 5.44 -7.28 10.66
N GLY A 235 4.90 -8.36 10.09
CA GLY A 235 3.81 -9.10 10.72
C GLY A 235 4.24 -9.72 12.05
N GLU A 236 5.46 -10.29 12.11
CA GLU A 236 6.01 -10.85 13.35
C GLU A 236 6.20 -9.78 14.42
N VAL A 237 6.78 -8.63 14.05
CA VAL A 237 6.96 -7.50 14.97
C VAL A 237 5.62 -7.04 15.53
N PHE A 238 4.64 -6.77 14.66
CA PHE A 238 3.32 -6.28 15.08
C PHE A 238 2.52 -7.32 15.89
N ARG A 239 2.64 -8.60 15.57
CA ARG A 239 2.05 -9.67 16.37
C ARG A 239 2.57 -9.63 17.81
N LYS A 240 3.89 -9.49 17.97
CA LYS A 240 4.55 -9.49 19.29
C LYS A 240 4.31 -8.24 20.12
N VAL A 241 4.20 -7.07 19.47
CA VAL A 241 4.10 -5.79 20.19
C VAL A 241 2.66 -5.33 20.42
N VAL A 242 1.68 -5.89 19.65
CA VAL A 242 0.29 -5.44 19.68
C VAL A 242 -0.69 -6.57 19.97
N LEU A 243 -0.51 -7.76 19.37
CA LEU A 243 -1.51 -8.84 19.46
C LEU A 243 -1.21 -9.88 20.54
N GLU A 244 0.03 -10.01 20.98
CA GLU A 244 0.41 -10.90 22.08
C GLU A 244 0.65 -10.05 23.35
N ASP A 245 0.00 -10.42 24.46
CA ASP A 245 0.17 -9.82 25.79
C ASP A 245 1.55 -10.09 26.42
#